data_b798c4b9914385f9c18e03161349008f
#
_entry.id   b798c4b9914385f9c18e03161349008f
#
_cell.length_a   1.000
_cell.length_b   1.000
_cell.length_c   1.000
_cell.angle_alpha   90.00
_cell.angle_beta   90.00
_cell.angle_gamma   90.00
#
_symmetry.space_group_name_H-M   'P 1'
#
loop_
_entity.id
_entity.type
_entity.pdbx_description
1 polymer ?
#
loop_
_entity_poly.entity_id
_entity_poly.type
_entity_poly.pdbx_seq_one_letter_code
_entity_poly.pdbx_strand_id
1 'polypeptide(L)'
;MNNSINIASSAMLVELSIRSWTARKLDKRVSSEVDTAKGTKTRVINANKNLLAGTGVLDTIVKYAANARAWHNAQTLPWSDNGSRLLPVSNFVNYKEQLNVLEKNYNALVTKFLTAYPDLVSAAAFQLGDLFDRSEYPDASKIATKFSFNYSFFPVPTAGNFIIEIGRAHV
;
A
#
# COMPACT_ATOMS: atom_id res chain seq x y z
N MET A 1 -1.33 -45.84 -10.52
CA MET A 1 -1.11 -44.51 -11.12
C MET A 1 -0.92 -43.50 -10.01
N ASN A 2 0.28 -43.02 -9.83
CA ASN A 2 0.51 -41.93 -8.88
C ASN A 2 -0.03 -40.61 -9.47
N ASN A 3 -1.24 -40.26 -9.09
CA ASN A 3 -1.75 -38.91 -9.29
C ASN A 3 -1.07 -37.99 -8.26
N SER A 4 0.23 -37.76 -8.41
CA SER A 4 0.86 -36.69 -7.66
C SER A 4 0.36 -35.36 -8.25
N ILE A 5 -0.48 -34.66 -7.48
CA ILE A 5 -0.90 -33.31 -7.82
C ILE A 5 0.35 -32.43 -7.80
N ASN A 6 0.80 -32.01 -8.96
CA ASN A 6 1.93 -31.08 -9.06
C ASN A 6 1.39 -29.66 -8.89
N ILE A 7 1.63 -29.06 -7.73
CA ILE A 7 1.23 -27.70 -7.41
C ILE A 7 1.79 -26.71 -8.42
N ALA A 8 3.01 -26.94 -8.92
CA ALA A 8 3.65 -26.06 -9.89
C ALA A 8 2.91 -25.99 -11.24
N SER A 9 2.12 -27.03 -11.61
CA SER A 9 1.30 -27.03 -12.82
C SER A 9 -0.14 -26.55 -12.58
N SER A 10 -0.57 -26.47 -11.32
CA SER A 10 -1.95 -26.18 -10.93
C SER A 10 -2.13 -24.79 -10.33
N ALA A 11 -1.04 -24.13 -9.97
CA ALA A 11 -1.08 -22.83 -9.31
C ALA A 11 0.14 -21.97 -9.66
N MET A 12 0.02 -20.68 -9.42
CA MET A 12 1.13 -19.74 -9.52
C MET A 12 1.16 -18.86 -8.27
N LEU A 13 2.24 -18.15 -8.08
CA LEU A 13 2.36 -17.15 -7.03
C LEU A 13 2.03 -15.78 -7.57
N VAL A 14 1.39 -14.96 -6.76
CA VAL A 14 1.10 -13.57 -7.07
C VAL A 14 1.46 -12.69 -5.88
N GLU A 15 2.04 -11.55 -6.19
CA GLU A 15 2.30 -10.48 -5.23
C GLU A 15 1.56 -9.24 -5.67
N LEU A 16 0.82 -8.62 -4.74
CA LEU A 16 0.13 -7.36 -4.95
C LEU A 16 0.69 -6.33 -3.96
N SER A 17 1.14 -5.20 -4.50
CA SER A 17 1.64 -4.08 -3.70
C SER A 17 0.92 -2.80 -4.10
N ILE A 18 0.13 -2.26 -3.19
CA ILE A 18 -0.59 -1.00 -3.38
C ILE A 18 -0.06 -0.01 -2.34
N ARG A 19 0.42 1.14 -2.81
CA ARG A 19 0.95 2.19 -1.95
C ARG A 19 0.13 3.45 -2.11
N SER A 20 -0.11 4.13 -1.00
CA SER A 20 -0.85 5.39 -0.97
C SER A 20 -0.13 6.40 -0.10
N TRP A 21 -0.19 7.67 -0.49
CA TRP A 21 0.26 8.74 0.37
C TRP A 21 -0.73 8.94 1.52
N THR A 22 -0.22 9.15 2.73
CA THR A 22 -1.06 9.28 3.92
C THR A 22 -1.32 10.73 4.33
N ALA A 23 -0.60 11.69 3.73
CA ALA A 23 -0.69 13.12 4.07
C ALA A 23 -0.49 13.40 5.57
N ARG A 24 0.32 12.60 6.23
CA ARG A 24 0.63 12.76 7.65
C ARG A 24 2.06 13.19 7.84
N LYS A 25 2.28 14.11 8.75
CA LYS A 25 3.62 14.57 9.12
C LYS A 25 3.72 14.72 10.64
N LEU A 26 4.85 14.31 11.19
CA LEU A 26 5.12 14.52 12.61
C LEU A 26 5.21 16.01 12.91
N ASP A 27 4.38 16.48 13.82
CA ASP A 27 4.45 17.85 14.34
C ASP A 27 5.34 17.88 15.58
N LYS A 28 6.59 18.25 15.38
CA LYS A 28 7.60 18.29 16.46
C LYS A 28 7.27 19.34 17.51
N ARG A 29 6.68 20.46 17.13
CA ARG A 29 6.31 21.54 18.04
C ARG A 29 5.21 21.08 18.99
N VAL A 30 4.11 20.58 18.47
CA VAL A 30 2.99 20.08 19.27
C VAL A 30 3.43 18.91 20.14
N SER A 31 4.22 17.97 19.60
CA SER A 31 4.78 16.86 20.37
C SER A 31 5.60 17.34 21.56
N SER A 32 6.47 18.34 21.36
CA SER A 32 7.29 18.93 22.40
C SER A 32 6.46 19.68 23.46
N GLU A 33 5.45 20.43 23.02
CA GLU A 33 4.53 21.15 23.92
C GLU A 33 3.78 20.17 24.82
N VAL A 34 3.28 19.05 24.27
CA VAL A 34 2.57 18.03 25.04
C VAL A 34 3.52 17.32 26.01
N ASP A 35 4.73 16.96 25.59
CA ASP A 35 5.74 16.35 26.47
C ASP A 35 6.09 17.27 27.64
N THR A 36 6.29 18.56 27.37
CA THR A 36 6.57 19.57 28.40
C THR A 36 5.40 19.73 29.37
N ALA A 37 4.17 19.83 28.86
CA ALA A 37 2.96 19.96 29.68
C ALA A 37 2.74 18.75 30.59
N LYS A 38 3.19 17.56 30.20
CA LYS A 38 3.09 16.32 30.98
C LYS A 38 4.32 16.06 31.83
N GLY A 39 5.35 16.92 31.81
CA GLY A 39 6.55 16.82 32.66
C GLY A 39 7.51 15.72 32.24
N THR A 40 7.46 15.23 31.03
CA THR A 40 8.37 14.20 30.52
C THR A 40 9.73 14.79 30.17
N LYS A 41 10.82 14.09 30.48
CA LYS A 41 12.18 14.53 30.16
C LYS A 41 12.71 14.05 28.82
N THR A 42 12.05 13.06 28.23
CA THR A 42 12.37 12.51 26.93
C THR A 42 11.12 12.58 26.04
N ARG A 43 11.32 12.57 24.72
CA ARG A 43 10.19 12.56 23.80
C ARG A 43 9.41 11.26 23.92
N VAL A 44 8.21 11.32 24.48
CA VAL A 44 7.31 10.20 24.69
C VAL A 44 6.10 10.29 23.73
N ILE A 45 5.66 11.52 23.41
CA ILE A 45 4.48 11.78 22.60
C ILE A 45 4.90 12.18 21.19
N ASN A 46 4.31 11.51 20.20
CA ASN A 46 4.46 11.84 18.78
C ASN A 46 3.11 12.29 18.23
N ALA A 47 2.92 13.59 18.07
CA ALA A 47 1.74 14.16 17.44
C ALA A 47 1.90 14.18 15.93
N ASN A 48 0.98 13.54 15.20
CA ASN A 48 0.95 13.54 13.75
C ASN A 48 -0.08 14.56 13.25
N LYS A 49 0.36 15.45 12.37
CA LYS A 49 -0.49 16.41 11.70
C LYS A 49 -1.05 15.81 10.41
N ASN A 50 -2.36 15.86 10.24
CA ASN A 50 -3.00 15.53 8.97
C ASN A 50 -2.95 16.77 8.07
N LEU A 51 -2.12 16.71 7.02
CA LEU A 51 -1.90 17.83 6.10
C LEU A 51 -3.16 18.21 5.31
N LEU A 52 -4.08 17.28 5.09
CA LEU A 52 -5.33 17.48 4.35
C LEU A 52 -6.54 17.36 5.27
N ALA A 53 -6.42 17.85 6.51
CA ALA A 53 -7.53 17.86 7.46
C ALA A 53 -8.77 18.55 6.86
N GLY A 54 -9.94 17.99 7.14
CA GLY A 54 -11.21 18.49 6.64
C GLY A 54 -11.57 18.01 5.22
N THR A 55 -10.73 17.21 4.58
CA THR A 55 -11.02 16.62 3.27
C THR A 55 -11.15 15.11 3.38
N GLY A 56 -12.11 14.51 2.66
CA GLY A 56 -12.30 13.05 2.63
C GLY A 56 -11.75 12.37 1.39
N VAL A 57 -11.11 13.10 0.49
CA VAL A 57 -10.74 12.59 -0.84
C VAL A 57 -9.66 11.51 -0.75
N LEU A 58 -8.68 11.70 0.13
CA LEU A 58 -7.60 10.71 0.32
C LEU A 58 -8.12 9.43 0.95
N ASP A 59 -9.11 9.51 1.84
CA ASP A 59 -9.75 8.35 2.47
C ASP A 59 -10.40 7.44 1.45
N THR A 60 -10.97 7.98 0.38
CA THR A 60 -11.55 7.20 -0.72
C THR A 60 -10.51 6.31 -1.38
N ILE A 61 -9.31 6.84 -1.64
CA ILE A 61 -8.19 6.09 -2.23
C ILE A 61 -7.73 4.99 -1.27
N VAL A 62 -7.54 5.32 0.00
CA VAL A 62 -7.09 4.37 1.02
C VAL A 62 -8.09 3.23 1.21
N LYS A 63 -9.39 3.54 1.25
CA LYS A 63 -10.46 2.53 1.31
C LYS A 63 -10.49 1.65 0.07
N TYR A 64 -10.31 2.24 -1.11
CA TYR A 64 -10.27 1.47 -2.36
C TYR A 64 -9.10 0.48 -2.35
N ALA A 65 -7.92 0.92 -1.94
CA ALA A 65 -6.75 0.06 -1.79
C ALA A 65 -6.99 -1.08 -0.79
N ALA A 66 -7.60 -0.78 0.35
CA ALA A 66 -7.93 -1.80 1.35
C ALA A 66 -8.93 -2.83 0.81
N ASN A 67 -9.95 -2.40 0.07
CA ASN A 67 -10.91 -3.29 -0.57
C ASN A 67 -10.26 -4.16 -1.65
N ALA A 68 -9.35 -3.59 -2.43
CA ALA A 68 -8.59 -4.35 -3.43
C ALA A 68 -7.72 -5.43 -2.78
N ARG A 69 -7.05 -5.12 -1.68
CA ARG A 69 -6.27 -6.12 -0.92
C ARG A 69 -7.15 -7.21 -0.33
N ALA A 70 -8.30 -6.85 0.21
CA ALA A 70 -9.27 -7.83 0.75
C ALA A 70 -9.78 -8.76 -0.34
N TRP A 71 -10.11 -8.23 -1.51
CA TRP A 71 -10.49 -9.03 -2.68
C TRP A 71 -9.35 -9.97 -3.09
N HIS A 72 -8.13 -9.47 -3.21
CA HIS A 72 -6.95 -10.26 -3.54
C HIS A 72 -6.76 -11.42 -2.55
N ASN A 73 -6.86 -11.17 -1.27
CA ASN A 73 -6.76 -12.20 -0.23
C ASN A 73 -7.87 -13.24 -0.35
N ALA A 74 -9.10 -12.83 -0.70
CA ALA A 74 -10.22 -13.75 -0.89
C ALA A 74 -10.07 -14.65 -2.13
N GLN A 75 -9.33 -14.18 -3.15
CA GLN A 75 -9.12 -14.94 -4.40
C GLN A 75 -7.89 -15.85 -4.36
N THR A 76 -7.08 -15.76 -3.33
CA THR A 76 -5.80 -16.46 -3.23
C THR A 76 -5.69 -17.21 -1.90
N LEU A 77 -4.69 -18.06 -1.81
CA LEU A 77 -4.36 -18.81 -0.58
C LEU A 77 -3.03 -18.32 -0.01
N PRO A 78 -2.82 -18.38 1.31
CA PRO A 78 -1.53 -18.04 1.90
C PRO A 78 -0.42 -18.94 1.35
N TRP A 79 0.75 -18.36 1.12
CA TRP A 79 1.92 -19.11 0.67
C TRP A 79 3.13 -18.85 1.57
N SER A 80 3.52 -17.59 1.74
CA SER A 80 4.71 -17.24 2.50
C SER A 80 4.53 -15.92 3.27
N ASP A 81 5.38 -15.70 4.26
CA ASP A 81 5.35 -14.52 5.11
C ASP A 81 5.80 -13.24 4.38
N ASN A 82 6.43 -13.37 3.22
CA ASN A 82 6.89 -12.23 2.41
C ASN A 82 5.80 -11.60 1.54
N GLY A 83 4.56 -12.05 1.66
CA GLY A 83 3.43 -11.49 0.93
C GLY A 83 3.07 -12.19 -0.37
N SER A 84 3.82 -13.23 -0.79
CA SER A 84 3.43 -14.05 -1.93
C SER A 84 2.23 -14.92 -1.58
N ARG A 85 1.26 -14.98 -2.48
CA ARG A 85 0.05 -15.77 -2.30
C ARG A 85 -0.15 -16.74 -3.47
N LEU A 86 -0.82 -17.84 -3.19
CA LEU A 86 -1.04 -18.89 -4.16
C LEU A 86 -2.34 -18.64 -4.92
N LEU A 87 -2.26 -18.59 -6.24
CA LEU A 87 -3.39 -18.42 -7.14
C LEU A 87 -3.58 -19.68 -7.99
N PRO A 88 -4.72 -20.39 -7.88
CA PRO A 88 -5.01 -21.50 -8.78
C PRO A 88 -5.01 -21.06 -10.23
N VAL A 89 -4.38 -21.83 -11.12
CA VAL A 89 -4.28 -21.53 -12.55
C VAL A 89 -5.66 -21.39 -13.18
N SER A 90 -6.64 -22.17 -12.72
CA SER A 90 -8.02 -22.11 -13.20
C SER A 90 -8.68 -20.74 -12.96
N ASN A 91 -8.20 -19.96 -12.00
CA ASN A 91 -8.74 -18.66 -11.66
C ASN A 91 -7.92 -17.51 -12.27
N PHE A 92 -6.81 -17.80 -12.93
CA PHE A 92 -5.86 -16.78 -13.37
C PHE A 92 -6.48 -15.74 -14.29
N VAL A 93 -7.24 -16.16 -15.31
CA VAL A 93 -7.83 -15.24 -16.30
C VAL A 93 -8.80 -14.27 -15.62
N ASN A 94 -9.73 -14.80 -14.81
CA ASN A 94 -10.69 -13.97 -14.08
C ASN A 94 -10.02 -13.06 -13.06
N TYR A 95 -9.04 -13.56 -12.34
CA TYR A 95 -8.26 -12.78 -11.38
C TYR A 95 -7.56 -11.61 -12.07
N LYS A 96 -6.87 -11.87 -13.19
CA LYS A 96 -6.13 -10.84 -13.92
C LYS A 96 -7.05 -9.79 -14.51
N GLU A 97 -8.19 -10.17 -15.08
CA GLU A 97 -9.18 -9.24 -15.60
C GLU A 97 -9.70 -8.31 -14.51
N GLN A 98 -10.07 -8.85 -13.37
CA GLN A 98 -10.53 -8.04 -12.23
C GLN A 98 -9.41 -7.17 -11.65
N LEU A 99 -8.20 -7.68 -11.60
CA LEU A 99 -7.04 -6.92 -11.14
C LEU A 99 -6.77 -5.71 -12.03
N ASN A 100 -6.90 -5.87 -13.35
CA ASN A 100 -6.78 -4.77 -14.31
C ASN A 100 -7.85 -3.69 -14.08
N VAL A 101 -9.07 -4.08 -13.76
CA VAL A 101 -10.15 -3.14 -13.44
C VAL A 101 -9.84 -2.37 -12.15
N LEU A 102 -9.37 -3.07 -11.13
CA LEU A 102 -8.98 -2.45 -9.85
C LEU A 102 -7.83 -1.46 -10.03
N GLU A 103 -6.81 -1.82 -10.80
CA GLU A 103 -5.69 -0.94 -11.11
C GLU A 103 -6.15 0.32 -11.86
N LYS A 104 -6.97 0.16 -12.88
CA LYS A 104 -7.50 1.28 -13.67
C LYS A 104 -8.31 2.23 -12.81
N ASN A 105 -9.18 1.71 -11.96
CA ASN A 105 -10.01 2.51 -11.07
C ASN A 105 -9.17 3.21 -10.00
N TYR A 106 -8.18 2.52 -9.44
CA TYR A 106 -7.25 3.11 -8.49
C TYR A 106 -6.48 4.30 -9.11
N ASN A 107 -5.93 4.10 -10.29
CA ASN A 107 -5.20 5.15 -11.00
C ASN A 107 -6.10 6.34 -11.37
N ALA A 108 -7.37 6.10 -11.69
CA ALA A 108 -8.35 7.17 -11.94
C ALA A 108 -8.63 7.98 -10.68
N LEU A 109 -8.75 7.34 -9.52
CA LEU A 109 -8.91 8.01 -8.23
C LEU A 109 -7.68 8.86 -7.89
N VAL A 110 -6.49 8.36 -8.14
CA VAL A 110 -5.24 9.08 -7.92
C VAL A 110 -5.15 10.31 -8.84
N THR A 111 -5.48 10.17 -10.12
CA THR A 111 -5.50 11.29 -11.07
C THR A 111 -6.48 12.37 -10.64
N LYS A 112 -7.67 11.99 -10.21
CA LYS A 112 -8.68 12.92 -9.68
C LYS A 112 -8.16 13.65 -8.44
N PHE A 113 -7.52 12.92 -7.53
CA PHE A 113 -6.89 13.51 -6.35
C PHE A 113 -5.82 14.54 -6.71
N LEU A 114 -4.90 14.18 -7.61
CA LEU A 114 -3.81 15.06 -8.02
C LEU A 114 -4.33 16.34 -8.71
N THR A 115 -5.38 16.23 -9.49
CA THR A 115 -6.04 17.39 -10.12
C THR A 115 -6.64 18.33 -9.07
N ALA A 116 -7.25 17.78 -8.02
CA ALA A 116 -7.85 18.56 -6.94
C ALA A 116 -6.83 19.06 -5.90
N TYR A 117 -5.61 18.55 -5.91
CA TYR A 117 -4.63 18.79 -4.86
C TYR A 117 -4.36 20.24 -4.54
N PRO A 118 -4.18 21.18 -5.50
CA PRO A 118 -3.98 22.59 -5.18
C PRO A 118 -5.14 23.19 -4.37
N ASP A 119 -6.37 22.85 -4.72
CA ASP A 119 -7.56 23.31 -3.99
C ASP A 119 -7.64 22.68 -2.60
N LEU A 120 -7.23 21.42 -2.45
CA LEU A 120 -7.17 20.74 -1.16
C LEU A 120 -6.14 21.39 -0.23
N VAL A 121 -5.00 21.83 -0.76
CA VAL A 121 -3.99 22.57 0.01
C VAL A 121 -4.56 23.90 0.49
N SER A 122 -5.28 24.63 -0.36
CA SER A 122 -5.93 25.88 0.02
C SER A 122 -6.98 25.68 1.11
N ALA A 123 -7.79 24.62 1.02
CA ALA A 123 -8.76 24.26 2.05
C ALA A 123 -8.07 23.87 3.36
N ALA A 124 -6.95 23.15 3.28
CA ALA A 124 -6.16 22.77 4.45
C ALA A 124 -5.57 23.99 5.16
N ALA A 125 -5.12 25.00 4.43
CA ALA A 125 -4.64 26.26 5.00
C ALA A 125 -5.71 26.91 5.86
N PHE A 126 -6.94 26.91 5.40
CA PHE A 126 -8.07 27.44 6.15
C PHE A 126 -8.39 26.60 7.39
N GLN A 127 -8.38 25.28 7.27
CA GLN A 127 -8.72 24.37 8.36
C GLN A 127 -7.66 24.31 9.46
N LEU A 128 -6.38 24.34 9.10
CA LEU A 128 -5.26 24.18 10.03
C LEU A 128 -4.89 25.51 10.72
N GLY A 129 -5.23 26.64 10.14
CA GLY A 129 -4.89 27.95 10.71
C GLY A 129 -3.39 28.09 11.00
N ASP A 130 -3.03 28.33 12.25
CA ASP A 130 -1.63 28.51 12.67
C ASP A 130 -0.76 27.25 12.55
N LEU A 131 -1.37 26.09 12.39
CA LEU A 131 -0.64 24.83 12.17
C LEU A 131 -0.26 24.63 10.69
N PHE A 132 -0.80 25.44 9.79
CA PHE A 132 -0.49 25.32 8.38
C PHE A 132 0.92 25.81 8.08
N ASP A 133 1.68 24.99 7.37
CA ASP A 133 3.00 25.32 6.84
C ASP A 133 3.07 24.83 5.39
N ARG A 134 3.09 25.78 4.44
CA ARG A 134 3.09 25.47 3.01
C ARG A 134 4.29 24.60 2.59
N SER A 135 5.42 24.74 3.27
CA SER A 135 6.63 23.97 2.96
C SER A 135 6.48 22.46 3.21
N GLU A 136 5.49 22.04 3.99
CA GLU A 136 5.21 20.64 4.29
C GLU A 136 4.42 19.94 3.18
N TYR A 137 3.93 20.68 2.18
CA TYR A 137 3.13 20.16 1.08
C TYR A 137 4.02 19.98 -0.16
N PRO A 138 4.37 18.73 -0.52
CA PRO A 138 5.14 18.47 -1.73
C PRO A 138 4.36 18.85 -2.98
N ASP A 139 5.07 19.04 -4.10
CA ASP A 139 4.43 19.24 -5.39
C ASP A 139 3.63 18.02 -5.83
N ALA A 140 2.59 18.23 -6.63
CA ALA A 140 1.73 17.16 -7.12
C ALA A 140 2.52 16.06 -7.85
N SER A 141 3.55 16.43 -8.61
CA SER A 141 4.44 15.49 -9.31
C SER A 141 5.19 14.56 -8.34
N LYS A 142 5.61 15.09 -7.20
CA LYS A 142 6.27 14.30 -6.16
C LYS A 142 5.30 13.39 -5.42
N ILE A 143 4.10 13.89 -5.14
CA ILE A 143 3.04 13.10 -4.48
C ILE A 143 2.59 11.96 -5.39
N ALA A 144 2.52 12.18 -6.70
CA ALA A 144 2.16 11.13 -7.67
C ALA A 144 3.03 9.89 -7.53
N THR A 145 4.31 10.04 -7.19
CA THR A 145 5.24 8.92 -7.00
C THR A 145 4.96 8.09 -5.73
N LYS A 146 4.17 8.61 -4.81
CA LYS A 146 3.81 7.95 -3.55
C LYS A 146 2.59 7.03 -3.67
N PHE A 147 1.93 7.03 -4.82
CA PHE A 147 0.84 6.13 -5.15
C PHE A 147 1.32 5.10 -6.16
N SER A 148 1.05 3.84 -5.90
CA SER A 148 1.36 2.78 -6.85
C SER A 148 0.40 1.61 -6.68
N PHE A 149 0.12 0.94 -7.78
CA PHE A 149 -0.63 -0.30 -7.83
C PHE A 149 0.17 -1.27 -8.69
N ASN A 150 0.94 -2.15 -8.05
CA ASN A 150 1.85 -3.07 -8.72
C ASN A 150 1.50 -4.52 -8.38
N TYR A 151 1.67 -5.40 -9.34
CA TYR A 151 1.51 -6.83 -9.14
C TYR A 151 2.48 -7.60 -10.02
N SER A 152 2.82 -8.79 -9.56
CA SER A 152 3.73 -9.69 -10.28
C SER A 152 3.29 -11.13 -10.09
N PHE A 153 3.49 -11.95 -11.12
CA PHE A 153 3.22 -13.38 -11.10
C PHE A 153 4.51 -14.16 -11.19
N PHE A 154 4.61 -15.22 -10.40
CA PHE A 154 5.79 -16.06 -10.34
C PHE A 154 5.39 -17.54 -10.41
N PRO A 155 6.25 -18.42 -10.98
CA PRO A 155 6.03 -19.84 -10.88
C PRO A 155 6.21 -20.33 -9.44
N VAL A 156 5.49 -21.38 -9.06
CA VAL A 156 5.73 -22.07 -7.80
C VAL A 156 7.04 -22.84 -7.92
N PRO A 157 7.97 -22.69 -6.96
CA PRO A 157 9.23 -23.45 -6.98
C PRO A 157 8.98 -24.94 -6.97
N THR A 158 9.76 -25.68 -7.74
CA THR A 158 9.72 -27.15 -7.75
C THR A 158 10.61 -27.73 -6.66
N ALA A 159 10.29 -28.93 -6.21
CA ALA A 159 11.10 -29.63 -5.20
C ALA A 159 12.56 -29.85 -5.65
N GLY A 160 12.80 -30.06 -6.95
CA GLY A 160 14.16 -30.18 -7.50
C GLY A 160 14.97 -28.89 -7.32
N ASN A 161 14.40 -27.74 -7.59
CA ASN A 161 15.06 -26.45 -7.39
C ASN A 161 15.37 -26.20 -5.92
N PHE A 162 14.46 -26.53 -5.03
CA PHE A 162 14.64 -26.40 -3.60
C PHE A 162 15.80 -27.27 -3.08
N ILE A 163 15.91 -28.50 -3.53
CA ILE A 163 17.01 -29.40 -3.15
C ILE A 163 18.36 -28.87 -3.62
N ILE A 164 18.45 -28.32 -4.81
CA ILE A 164 19.68 -27.72 -5.36
C ILE A 164 20.12 -26.51 -4.52
N GLU A 165 19.19 -25.66 -4.13
CA GLU A 165 19.47 -24.49 -3.30
C GLU A 165 20.00 -24.89 -1.91
N ILE A 166 19.39 -25.87 -1.27
CA ILE A 166 19.87 -26.41 0.02
C ILE A 166 21.26 -27.01 -0.14
N GLY A 167 21.51 -27.77 -1.20
CA GLY A 167 22.82 -28.36 -1.46
C GLY A 167 23.92 -27.32 -1.63
N ARG A 168 23.60 -26.16 -2.23
CA ARG A 168 24.53 -25.03 -2.36
C ARG A 168 24.79 -24.31 -1.04
N ALA A 169 23.79 -24.21 -0.18
CA ALA A 169 23.90 -23.53 1.11
C ALA A 169 24.79 -24.29 2.11
N HIS A 170 25.03 -25.58 1.91
CA HIS A 170 25.81 -26.44 2.80
C HIS A 170 27.23 -26.74 2.31
N VAL A 171 27.63 -26.16 1.19
CA VAL A 171 28.99 -26.34 0.64
C VAL A 171 29.95 -25.21 1.13
#